data_5c14652b0e805e469e5b5b64e68291ed
#
_entry.id   5c14652b0e805e469e5b5b64e68291ed
#
_cell.length_a   1.000
_cell.length_b   1.000
_cell.length_c   1.000
_cell.angle_alpha   90.00
_cell.angle_beta   90.00
_cell.angle_gamma   90.00
#
_symmetry.space_group_name_H-M   'P 1'
#
loop_
_entity.id
_entity.type
_entity.pdbx_description
1 polymer ?
#
loop_
_entity_poly.entity_id
_entity_poly.type
_entity_poly.pdbx_seq_one_letter_code
_entity_poly.pdbx_strand_id
1 'polypeptide(L)'
;MREFIRPVAAALTIACLATSMAVVSNTDALAQAKQQMAPAQGAPQAMPPVKQMALTEKQVQGVLSASKDMDAITAKLPENGEPDAKAMAQMDAVAKKNGFASGQEYNDVTDNIGMVMSGIDPATKKYVGNEAVVKAQIAEVEADKKMSPKDKKEALDDLNYSLKNPAPPIQNKGNIDLVVKYYDKLAASMASDQQ
;
A
#
# COMPACT_ATOMS: atom_id res chain seq x y z
N MET A 1 25.52 12.10 25.00
CA MET A 1 24.10 11.82 24.85
C MET A 1 23.91 11.24 23.43
N ARG A 2 23.70 9.95 23.35
CA ARG A 2 23.52 9.23 22.08
C ARG A 2 22.01 8.96 21.96
N GLU A 3 21.34 9.70 21.10
CA GLU A 3 19.93 9.45 20.78
C GLU A 3 19.84 8.27 19.82
N PHE A 4 19.15 7.24 20.28
CA PHE A 4 18.87 6.02 19.53
C PHE A 4 17.74 6.32 18.53
N ILE A 5 18.08 6.33 17.24
CA ILE A 5 17.09 6.28 16.17
C ILE A 5 16.49 4.87 16.18
N ARG A 6 15.22 4.74 16.52
CA ARG A 6 14.45 3.50 16.47
C ARG A 6 13.98 3.29 15.03
N PRO A 7 14.27 2.17 14.40
CA PRO A 7 13.60 1.81 13.15
C PRO A 7 12.14 1.46 13.45
N VAL A 8 11.22 2.14 12.76
CA VAL A 8 9.79 1.86 12.82
C VAL A 8 9.54 0.64 11.93
N ALA A 9 9.41 -0.52 12.55
CA ALA A 9 8.89 -1.70 11.88
C ALA A 9 7.36 -1.58 11.83
N ALA A 10 6.81 -1.36 10.66
CA ALA A 10 5.37 -1.40 10.43
C ALA A 10 4.89 -2.87 10.57
N ALA A 11 4.25 -3.18 11.68
CA ALA A 11 3.61 -4.47 11.89
C ALA A 11 2.20 -4.43 11.29
N LEU A 12 1.99 -5.10 10.17
CA LEU A 12 0.67 -5.44 9.64
C LEU A 12 0.07 -6.55 10.55
N THR A 13 -0.82 -6.17 11.45
CA THR A 13 -1.58 -7.14 12.24
C THR A 13 -2.84 -7.55 11.49
N ILE A 14 -2.82 -8.72 10.87
CA ILE A 14 -4.02 -9.40 10.38
C ILE A 14 -4.58 -10.24 11.53
N ALA A 15 -5.69 -9.82 12.12
CA ALA A 15 -6.41 -10.58 13.14
C ALA A 15 -7.30 -11.65 12.49
N CYS A 16 -6.89 -12.91 12.56
CA CYS A 16 -7.76 -14.05 12.23
C CYS A 16 -8.69 -14.37 13.39
N LEU A 17 -9.99 -14.11 13.26
CA LEU A 17 -11.02 -14.64 14.15
C LEU A 17 -11.40 -16.07 13.71
N ALA A 18 -11.06 -17.04 14.54
CA ALA A 18 -11.56 -18.39 14.43
C ALA A 18 -12.91 -18.49 15.15
N THR A 19 -13.99 -18.81 14.44
CA THR A 19 -15.27 -19.17 15.02
C THR A 19 -15.56 -20.65 14.83
N SER A 20 -15.90 -21.28 15.94
CA SER A 20 -16.10 -22.69 16.16
C SER A 20 -17.34 -23.26 15.50
N MET A 21 -17.24 -24.53 15.10
CA MET A 21 -18.29 -25.38 14.52
C MET A 21 -19.38 -25.74 15.55
N ALA A 22 -20.62 -25.76 15.09
CA ALA A 22 -21.67 -26.59 15.64
C ALA A 22 -22.21 -27.52 14.53
N VAL A 23 -22.09 -28.82 14.79
CA VAL A 23 -22.58 -29.91 13.94
C VAL A 23 -24.05 -30.13 14.23
N VAL A 24 -24.89 -30.13 13.18
CA VAL A 24 -26.22 -30.77 13.22
C VAL A 24 -26.41 -31.55 11.93
N SER A 25 -26.54 -32.84 12.07
CA SER A 25 -26.86 -33.82 11.03
C SER A 25 -28.37 -33.77 10.71
N ASN A 26 -28.75 -33.79 9.47
CA ASN A 26 -29.92 -34.59 8.96
C ASN A 26 -29.90 -34.72 7.43
N THR A 27 -30.31 -35.89 7.03
CA THR A 27 -30.27 -36.58 5.74
C THR A 27 -31.28 -36.11 4.70
N ASP A 28 -30.89 -36.34 3.43
CA ASP A 28 -31.71 -36.58 2.23
C ASP A 28 -32.41 -35.39 1.55
N ALA A 29 -31.86 -35.01 0.36
CA ALA A 29 -32.60 -34.99 -0.92
C ALA A 29 -31.66 -34.57 -2.09
N LEU A 30 -31.60 -35.41 -3.10
CA LEU A 30 -30.97 -35.17 -4.40
C LEU A 30 -31.64 -33.99 -5.13
N ALA A 31 -30.84 -32.95 -5.39
CA ALA A 31 -31.12 -32.04 -6.50
C ALA A 31 -29.83 -31.32 -6.89
N GLN A 32 -29.52 -31.35 -8.17
CA GLN A 32 -28.38 -30.73 -8.84
C GLN A 32 -28.17 -29.29 -8.40
N ALA A 33 -27.16 -29.04 -7.56
CA ALA A 33 -26.63 -27.70 -7.30
C ALA A 33 -25.34 -27.57 -8.10
N LYS A 34 -25.38 -26.71 -9.11
CA LYS A 34 -24.20 -26.18 -9.78
C LYS A 34 -23.16 -25.82 -8.72
N GLN A 35 -21.98 -26.42 -8.81
CA GLN A 35 -20.83 -26.03 -8.05
C GLN A 35 -20.51 -24.57 -8.39
N GLN A 36 -21.01 -23.66 -7.58
CA GLN A 36 -20.50 -22.33 -7.48
C GLN A 36 -19.22 -22.47 -6.66
N MET A 37 -18.09 -22.51 -7.36
CA MET A 37 -16.77 -22.45 -6.74
C MET A 37 -16.73 -21.16 -5.94
N ALA A 38 -16.71 -21.28 -4.62
CA ALA A 38 -16.34 -20.18 -3.75
C ALA A 38 -14.95 -19.69 -4.16
N PRO A 39 -14.72 -18.38 -4.27
CA PRO A 39 -13.38 -17.87 -4.57
C PRO A 39 -12.44 -18.35 -3.47
N ALA A 40 -11.34 -18.99 -3.86
CA ALA A 40 -10.26 -19.35 -2.96
C ALA A 40 -9.74 -18.09 -2.27
N GLN A 41 -9.90 -18.02 -0.96
CA GLN A 41 -9.27 -17.01 -0.14
C GLN A 41 -7.75 -17.14 -0.28
N GLY A 42 -7.08 -16.08 -0.74
CA GLY A 42 -5.65 -15.92 -0.51
C GLY A 42 -4.70 -15.93 -1.70
N ALA A 43 -5.15 -15.74 -2.95
CA ALA A 43 -4.21 -15.31 -3.98
C ALA A 43 -4.12 -13.77 -3.93
N PRO A 44 -2.90 -13.18 -3.86
CA PRO A 44 -2.75 -11.74 -4.01
C PRO A 44 -3.36 -11.37 -5.37
N GLN A 45 -4.44 -10.60 -5.35
CA GLN A 45 -5.01 -10.09 -6.59
C GLN A 45 -3.95 -9.20 -7.23
N ALA A 46 -3.51 -9.53 -8.45
CA ALA A 46 -2.62 -8.68 -9.20
C ALA A 46 -3.28 -7.30 -9.30
N MET A 47 -2.70 -6.30 -8.65
CA MET A 47 -3.20 -4.94 -8.75
C MET A 47 -3.20 -4.54 -10.23
N PRO A 48 -4.23 -3.83 -10.71
CA PRO A 48 -4.26 -3.35 -12.08
C PRO A 48 -2.98 -2.54 -12.35
N PRO A 49 -2.41 -2.65 -13.55
CA PRO A 49 -1.17 -1.95 -13.85
C PRO A 49 -1.36 -0.44 -13.67
N VAL A 50 -0.47 0.18 -12.90
CA VAL A 50 -0.47 1.63 -12.68
C VAL A 50 -0.33 2.35 -14.02
N LYS A 51 -1.24 3.26 -14.31
CA LYS A 51 -1.15 4.14 -15.47
C LYS A 51 -0.03 5.14 -15.26
N GLN A 52 1.12 4.88 -15.87
CA GLN A 52 2.27 5.77 -15.73
C GLN A 52 2.06 7.09 -16.49
N MET A 53 2.31 8.19 -15.81
CA MET A 53 2.20 9.54 -16.33
C MET A 53 3.39 10.40 -15.88
N ALA A 54 3.67 11.46 -16.62
CA ALA A 54 4.62 12.48 -16.18
C ALA A 54 3.99 13.31 -15.06
N LEU A 55 4.67 13.36 -13.90
CA LEU A 55 4.24 14.17 -12.76
C LEU A 55 4.68 15.63 -12.93
N THR A 56 3.87 16.54 -12.42
CA THR A 56 4.22 17.95 -12.28
C THR A 56 4.45 18.31 -10.81
N GLU A 57 5.25 19.32 -10.56
CA GLU A 57 5.47 19.82 -9.21
C GLU A 57 4.16 20.26 -8.53
N LYS A 58 3.25 20.85 -9.30
CA LYS A 58 1.92 21.25 -8.82
C LYS A 58 1.11 20.04 -8.32
N GLN A 59 1.16 18.93 -9.05
CA GLN A 59 0.47 17.69 -8.63
C GLN A 59 1.06 17.12 -7.35
N VAL A 60 2.39 17.06 -7.21
CA VAL A 60 3.04 16.58 -5.98
C VAL A 60 2.67 17.48 -4.78
N GLN A 61 2.67 18.80 -4.97
CA GLN A 61 2.23 19.75 -3.94
C GLN A 61 0.74 19.60 -3.62
N GLY A 62 -0.09 19.33 -4.63
CA GLY A 62 -1.52 19.06 -4.47
C GLY A 62 -1.78 17.81 -3.62
N VAL A 63 -1.02 16.72 -3.85
CA VAL A 63 -1.09 15.51 -3.02
C VAL A 63 -0.74 15.83 -1.56
N LEU A 64 0.37 16.52 -1.32
CA LEU A 64 0.79 16.93 0.03
C LEU A 64 -0.25 17.81 0.73
N SER A 65 -0.94 18.67 -0.02
CA SER A 65 -1.97 19.55 0.54
C SER A 65 -3.28 18.81 0.83
N ALA A 66 -3.58 17.77 0.05
CA ALA A 66 -4.79 16.98 0.16
C ALA A 66 -4.70 15.89 1.24
N SER A 67 -3.48 15.41 1.56
CA SER A 67 -3.27 14.20 2.37
C SER A 67 -4.11 14.21 3.65
N LYS A 68 -3.99 15.24 4.48
CA LYS A 68 -4.73 15.32 5.74
C LYS A 68 -6.25 15.24 5.60
N ASP A 69 -6.81 15.88 4.57
CA ASP A 69 -8.26 15.85 4.32
C ASP A 69 -8.67 14.46 3.77
N MET A 70 -7.82 13.83 2.94
CA MET A 70 -8.01 12.46 2.44
C MET A 70 -7.97 11.44 3.58
N ASP A 71 -6.96 11.52 4.45
CA ASP A 71 -6.79 10.64 5.63
C ASP A 71 -8.02 10.71 6.55
N ALA A 72 -8.55 11.92 6.77
CA ALA A 72 -9.75 12.10 7.58
C ALA A 72 -11.02 11.47 6.97
N ILE A 73 -11.02 11.20 5.67
CA ILE A 73 -12.10 10.46 4.98
C ILE A 73 -11.84 8.97 5.08
N THR A 74 -10.64 8.53 4.72
CA THR A 74 -10.26 7.10 4.70
C THR A 74 -10.31 6.47 6.09
N ALA A 75 -9.92 7.19 7.14
CA ALA A 75 -10.02 6.74 8.53
C ALA A 75 -11.45 6.42 9.01
N LYS A 76 -12.47 6.85 8.27
CA LYS A 76 -13.89 6.56 8.57
C LYS A 76 -14.43 5.40 7.76
N LEU A 77 -13.65 4.88 6.82
CA LEU A 77 -14.05 3.71 6.04
C LEU A 77 -13.91 2.45 6.89
N PRO A 78 -14.77 1.44 6.69
CA PRO A 78 -14.60 0.14 7.33
C PRO A 78 -13.29 -0.51 6.85
N GLU A 79 -12.60 -1.23 7.73
CA GLU A 79 -11.25 -1.81 7.49
C GLU A 79 -11.11 -2.63 6.18
N ASN A 80 -12.19 -3.20 5.67
CA ASN A 80 -12.20 -3.97 4.42
C ASN A 80 -13.32 -3.48 3.47
N GLY A 81 -13.77 -2.23 3.64
CA GLY A 81 -14.88 -1.67 2.87
C GLY A 81 -14.41 -0.81 1.71
N GLU A 82 -15.00 -1.03 0.54
CA GLU A 82 -14.87 -0.06 -0.54
C GLU A 82 -15.53 1.27 -0.12
N PRO A 83 -14.98 2.44 -0.55
CA PRO A 83 -15.60 3.73 -0.30
C PRO A 83 -17.03 3.75 -0.84
N ASP A 84 -18.00 4.13 -0.02
CA ASP A 84 -19.35 4.35 -0.48
C ASP A 84 -19.44 5.59 -1.40
N ALA A 85 -20.58 5.78 -2.05
CA ALA A 85 -20.77 6.91 -2.98
C ALA A 85 -20.56 8.28 -2.30
N LYS A 86 -20.82 8.38 -1.00
CA LYS A 86 -20.62 9.61 -0.23
C LYS A 86 -19.13 9.86 0.02
N ALA A 87 -18.39 8.85 0.44
CA ALA A 87 -16.94 8.93 0.63
C ALA A 87 -16.24 9.26 -0.68
N MET A 88 -16.60 8.58 -1.78
CA MET A 88 -16.06 8.89 -3.11
C MET A 88 -16.33 10.35 -3.53
N ALA A 89 -17.53 10.87 -3.28
CA ALA A 89 -17.84 12.26 -3.59
C ALA A 89 -17.04 13.24 -2.72
N GLN A 90 -16.77 12.91 -1.45
CA GLN A 90 -15.91 13.70 -0.57
C GLN A 90 -14.46 13.70 -1.03
N MET A 91 -13.91 12.54 -1.38
CA MET A 91 -12.55 12.41 -1.92
C MET A 91 -12.39 13.19 -3.23
N ASP A 92 -13.38 13.12 -4.13
CA ASP A 92 -13.39 13.89 -5.38
C ASP A 92 -13.43 15.42 -5.11
N ALA A 93 -14.21 15.87 -4.14
CA ALA A 93 -14.25 17.27 -3.75
C ALA A 93 -12.91 17.75 -3.16
N VAL A 94 -12.25 16.93 -2.33
CA VAL A 94 -10.90 17.22 -1.78
C VAL A 94 -9.87 17.27 -2.91
N ALA A 95 -9.90 16.33 -3.85
CA ALA A 95 -9.02 16.33 -5.00
C ALA A 95 -9.15 17.62 -5.82
N LYS A 96 -10.39 18.01 -6.17
CA LYS A 96 -10.68 19.24 -6.92
C LYS A 96 -10.22 20.50 -6.20
N LYS A 97 -10.45 20.58 -4.87
CA LYS A 97 -9.97 21.70 -4.04
C LYS A 97 -8.45 21.86 -4.11
N ASN A 98 -7.71 20.75 -4.28
CA ASN A 98 -6.25 20.71 -4.31
C ASN A 98 -5.67 20.69 -5.74
N GLY A 99 -6.48 21.02 -6.76
CA GLY A 99 -6.04 21.29 -8.11
C GLY A 99 -6.03 20.12 -9.08
N PHE A 100 -6.67 19.00 -8.70
CA PHE A 100 -6.93 17.86 -9.59
C PHE A 100 -8.29 18.01 -10.29
N ALA A 101 -8.42 17.42 -11.46
CA ALA A 101 -9.69 17.43 -12.19
C ALA A 101 -10.73 16.48 -11.55
N SER A 102 -10.25 15.42 -10.88
CA SER A 102 -11.08 14.39 -10.25
C SER A 102 -10.32 13.63 -9.18
N GLY A 103 -11.04 12.84 -8.35
CA GLY A 103 -10.45 11.87 -7.45
C GLY A 103 -9.62 10.82 -8.18
N GLN A 104 -10.02 10.44 -9.41
CA GLN A 104 -9.25 9.49 -10.22
C GLN A 104 -7.88 10.07 -10.62
N GLU A 105 -7.79 11.33 -11.02
CA GLU A 105 -6.50 11.96 -11.31
C GLU A 105 -5.62 12.02 -10.06
N TYR A 106 -6.21 12.33 -8.90
CA TYR A 106 -5.49 12.29 -7.64
C TYR A 106 -4.89 10.90 -7.38
N ASN A 107 -5.67 9.84 -7.56
CA ASN A 107 -5.21 8.45 -7.39
C ASN A 107 -4.11 8.10 -8.40
N ASP A 108 -4.30 8.42 -9.69
CA ASP A 108 -3.29 8.19 -10.73
C ASP A 108 -1.95 8.87 -10.37
N VAL A 109 -1.99 10.09 -9.84
CA VAL A 109 -0.80 10.82 -9.40
C VAL A 109 -0.18 10.18 -8.17
N THR A 110 -0.98 9.81 -7.17
CA THR A 110 -0.51 9.16 -5.94
C THR A 110 0.12 7.81 -6.23
N ASP A 111 -0.46 7.02 -7.13
CA ASP A 111 0.10 5.74 -7.57
C ASP A 111 1.47 5.92 -8.24
N ASN A 112 1.62 6.94 -9.10
CA ASN A 112 2.91 7.25 -9.72
C ASN A 112 3.96 7.73 -8.70
N ILE A 113 3.56 8.49 -7.68
CA ILE A 113 4.43 8.86 -6.56
C ILE A 113 4.84 7.61 -5.79
N GLY A 114 3.90 6.75 -5.41
CA GLY A 114 4.14 5.51 -4.69
C GLY A 114 5.09 4.57 -5.43
N MET A 115 4.92 4.45 -6.76
CA MET A 115 5.81 3.65 -7.60
C MET A 115 7.27 4.16 -7.56
N VAL A 116 7.50 5.47 -7.52
CA VAL A 116 8.86 6.01 -7.38
C VAL A 116 9.36 5.85 -5.94
N MET A 117 8.51 6.14 -4.94
CA MET A 117 8.86 6.01 -3.52
C MET A 117 9.33 4.60 -3.16
N SER A 118 8.71 3.56 -3.74
CA SER A 118 9.11 2.16 -3.50
C SER A 118 10.53 1.83 -3.97
N GLY A 119 11.13 2.65 -4.81
CA GLY A 119 12.50 2.50 -5.28
C GLY A 119 13.51 3.42 -4.58
N ILE A 120 13.09 4.21 -3.58
CA ILE A 120 13.98 5.11 -2.84
C ILE A 120 14.46 4.42 -1.56
N ASP A 121 15.77 4.35 -1.39
CA ASP A 121 16.40 3.92 -0.13
C ASP A 121 16.14 4.96 0.96
N PRO A 122 15.44 4.59 2.06
CA PRO A 122 15.07 5.54 3.11
C PRO A 122 16.27 6.10 3.89
N ALA A 123 17.40 5.37 3.95
CA ALA A 123 18.59 5.81 4.66
C ALA A 123 19.38 6.88 3.89
N THR A 124 19.47 6.70 2.57
CA THR A 124 20.23 7.61 1.69
C THR A 124 19.36 8.63 0.96
N LYS A 125 18.04 8.41 0.94
CA LYS A 125 17.03 9.19 0.19
C LYS A 125 17.32 9.23 -1.32
N LYS A 126 17.99 8.21 -1.84
CA LYS A 126 18.31 8.08 -3.26
C LYS A 126 17.47 7.01 -3.91
N TYR A 127 17.09 7.26 -5.16
CA TYR A 127 16.45 6.23 -5.96
C TYR A 127 17.48 5.19 -6.38
N VAL A 128 17.30 3.96 -5.91
CA VAL A 128 18.15 2.80 -6.20
C VAL A 128 17.41 1.71 -6.97
N GLY A 129 16.11 1.90 -7.17
CA GLY A 129 15.21 0.94 -7.79
C GLY A 129 14.54 0.00 -6.78
N ASN A 130 13.32 -0.42 -7.08
CA ASN A 130 12.49 -1.23 -6.19
C ASN A 130 13.19 -2.55 -5.79
N GLU A 131 13.83 -3.25 -6.73
CA GLU A 131 14.53 -4.50 -6.46
C GLU A 131 15.64 -4.35 -5.41
N ALA A 132 16.42 -3.25 -5.48
CA ALA A 132 17.48 -2.99 -4.53
C ALA A 132 16.92 -2.69 -3.12
N VAL A 133 15.83 -1.93 -3.04
CA VAL A 133 15.12 -1.65 -1.79
C VAL A 133 14.60 -2.93 -1.17
N VAL A 134 13.92 -3.78 -1.92
CA VAL A 134 13.37 -5.05 -1.42
C VAL A 134 14.48 -5.98 -0.94
N LYS A 135 15.62 -6.05 -1.65
CA LYS A 135 16.79 -6.85 -1.19
C LYS A 135 17.35 -6.32 0.12
N ALA A 136 17.43 -5.01 0.30
CA ALA A 136 17.86 -4.41 1.56
C ALA A 136 16.88 -4.74 2.70
N GLN A 137 15.57 -4.66 2.47
CA GLN A 137 14.55 -5.04 3.45
C GLN A 137 14.64 -6.52 3.84
N ILE A 138 14.88 -7.43 2.89
CA ILE A 138 15.12 -8.85 3.19
C ILE A 138 16.29 -9.00 4.16
N ALA A 139 17.43 -8.34 3.88
CA ALA A 139 18.59 -8.41 4.75
C ALA A 139 18.32 -7.85 6.16
N GLU A 140 17.53 -6.77 6.27
CA GLU A 140 17.10 -6.20 7.55
C GLU A 140 16.21 -7.16 8.33
N VAL A 141 15.20 -7.76 7.68
CA VAL A 141 14.29 -8.75 8.30
C VAL A 141 15.07 -9.99 8.74
N GLU A 142 16.02 -10.48 7.93
CA GLU A 142 16.87 -11.62 8.31
C GLU A 142 17.75 -11.31 9.53
N ALA A 143 18.27 -10.09 9.62
CA ALA A 143 19.12 -9.66 10.73
C ALA A 143 18.34 -9.32 12.02
N ASP A 144 17.04 -9.05 11.94
CA ASP A 144 16.23 -8.70 13.10
C ASP A 144 16.06 -9.89 14.04
N LYS A 145 16.66 -9.76 15.24
CA LYS A 145 16.58 -10.78 16.31
C LYS A 145 15.36 -10.62 17.21
N LYS A 146 14.59 -9.54 17.07
CA LYS A 146 13.43 -9.24 17.91
C LYS A 146 12.12 -9.69 17.27
N MET A 147 12.12 -9.85 15.94
CA MET A 147 10.96 -10.31 15.20
C MET A 147 10.67 -11.78 15.52
N SER A 148 9.39 -12.13 15.71
CA SER A 148 8.99 -13.51 15.94
C SER A 148 9.30 -14.38 14.70
N PRO A 149 9.57 -15.70 14.88
CA PRO A 149 9.83 -16.59 13.73
C PRO A 149 8.67 -16.61 12.71
N LYS A 150 7.43 -16.45 13.18
CA LYS A 150 6.24 -16.39 12.33
C LYS A 150 6.23 -15.11 11.49
N ASP A 151 6.35 -13.96 12.16
CA ASP A 151 6.29 -12.65 11.47
C ASP A 151 7.46 -12.49 10.50
N LYS A 152 8.65 -12.98 10.89
CA LYS A 152 9.82 -13.01 10.01
C LYS A 152 9.58 -13.83 8.75
N LYS A 153 8.97 -15.02 8.89
CA LYS A 153 8.64 -15.86 7.75
C LYS A 153 7.63 -15.17 6.83
N GLU A 154 6.56 -14.61 7.37
CA GLU A 154 5.54 -13.89 6.60
C GLU A 154 6.16 -12.71 5.85
N ALA A 155 6.94 -11.87 6.52
CA ALA A 155 7.62 -10.73 5.89
C ALA A 155 8.58 -11.17 4.77
N LEU A 156 9.36 -12.24 4.97
CA LEU A 156 10.26 -12.76 3.95
C LEU A 156 9.49 -13.37 2.77
N ASP A 157 8.37 -14.05 3.00
CA ASP A 157 7.54 -14.61 1.94
C ASP A 157 6.98 -13.47 1.05
N ASP A 158 6.48 -12.38 1.64
CA ASP A 158 5.95 -11.21 0.92
C ASP A 158 7.05 -10.48 0.13
N LEU A 159 8.21 -10.26 0.74
CA LEU A 159 9.35 -9.62 0.07
C LEU A 159 9.88 -10.47 -1.09
N ASN A 160 9.98 -11.78 -0.91
CA ASN A 160 10.38 -12.71 -1.97
C ASN A 160 9.32 -12.79 -3.08
N TYR A 161 8.03 -12.68 -2.76
CA TYR A 161 6.98 -12.56 -3.77
C TYR A 161 7.16 -11.29 -4.60
N SER A 162 7.46 -10.17 -3.97
CA SER A 162 7.73 -8.89 -4.65
C SER A 162 8.95 -8.97 -5.59
N LEU A 163 10.01 -9.69 -5.21
CA LEU A 163 11.16 -9.93 -6.10
C LEU A 163 10.82 -10.78 -7.32
N LYS A 164 9.92 -11.75 -7.16
CA LYS A 164 9.46 -12.62 -8.27
C LYS A 164 8.47 -11.89 -9.20
N ASN A 165 7.80 -10.87 -8.69
CA ASN A 165 6.81 -10.06 -9.40
C ASN A 165 7.24 -8.58 -9.34
N PRO A 166 8.33 -8.19 -10.00
CA PRO A 166 8.88 -6.85 -9.87
C PRO A 166 7.90 -5.81 -10.42
N ALA A 167 7.86 -4.66 -9.77
CA ALA A 167 7.12 -3.51 -10.27
C ALA A 167 7.64 -3.11 -11.68
N PRO A 168 6.75 -2.63 -12.56
CA PRO A 168 7.18 -2.18 -13.89
C PRO A 168 8.19 -1.02 -13.76
N PRO A 169 9.14 -0.93 -14.71
CA PRO A 169 10.15 0.13 -14.67
C PRO A 169 9.51 1.51 -14.81
N ILE A 170 10.10 2.51 -14.15
CA ILE A 170 9.66 3.91 -14.25
C ILE A 170 9.91 4.41 -15.68
N GLN A 171 8.83 4.71 -16.41
CA GLN A 171 8.90 5.22 -17.78
C GLN A 171 9.28 6.70 -17.81
N ASN A 172 8.71 7.50 -16.90
CA ASN A 172 8.95 8.94 -16.81
C ASN A 172 10.05 9.23 -15.79
N LYS A 173 11.30 9.21 -16.24
CA LYS A 173 12.47 9.38 -15.34
C LYS A 173 12.47 10.71 -14.57
N GLY A 174 11.89 11.78 -15.13
CA GLY A 174 11.72 13.05 -14.43
C GLY A 174 10.89 12.96 -13.15
N ASN A 175 10.04 11.94 -13.03
CA ASN A 175 9.29 11.68 -11.80
C ASN A 175 10.23 11.33 -10.64
N ILE A 176 11.35 10.65 -10.92
CA ILE A 176 12.33 10.25 -9.90
C ILE A 176 12.90 11.49 -9.22
N ASP A 177 13.43 12.44 -10.00
CA ASP A 177 14.02 13.66 -9.47
C ASP A 177 13.00 14.49 -8.68
N LEU A 178 11.78 14.56 -9.20
CA LEU A 178 10.69 15.29 -8.57
C LEU A 178 10.28 14.67 -7.23
N VAL A 179 10.08 13.35 -7.16
CA VAL A 179 9.68 12.65 -5.93
C VAL A 179 10.82 12.67 -4.91
N VAL A 180 12.07 12.48 -5.33
CA VAL A 180 13.24 12.61 -4.45
C VAL A 180 13.33 14.01 -3.83
N LYS A 181 13.07 15.07 -4.62
CA LYS A 181 13.00 16.45 -4.12
C LYS A 181 12.00 16.63 -2.97
N TYR A 182 10.88 15.92 -3.02
CA TYR A 182 9.79 16.00 -2.04
C TYR A 182 9.75 14.84 -1.06
N TYR A 183 10.75 13.94 -1.08
CA TYR A 183 10.76 12.68 -0.34
C TYR A 183 10.38 12.81 1.14
N ASP A 184 11.02 13.71 1.87
CA ASP A 184 10.78 13.85 3.32
C ASP A 184 9.33 14.25 3.63
N LYS A 185 8.74 15.12 2.80
CA LYS A 185 7.36 15.56 2.99
C LYS A 185 6.38 14.44 2.63
N LEU A 186 6.65 13.73 1.54
CA LEU A 186 5.83 12.59 1.11
C LEU A 186 5.90 11.44 2.12
N ALA A 187 7.10 11.09 2.59
CA ALA A 187 7.26 10.06 3.60
C ALA A 187 6.56 10.43 4.93
N ALA A 188 6.62 11.70 5.34
CA ALA A 188 5.92 12.16 6.53
C ALA A 188 4.40 12.12 6.38
N SER A 189 3.84 12.46 5.20
CA SER A 189 2.40 12.37 4.97
C SER A 189 1.92 10.92 4.96
N MET A 190 2.67 9.99 4.34
CA MET A 190 2.32 8.57 4.32
C MET A 190 2.46 7.88 5.68
N ALA A 191 3.34 8.36 6.56
CA ALA A 191 3.51 7.81 7.91
C ALA A 191 2.37 8.22 8.85
N SER A 192 1.66 9.31 8.58
CA SER A 192 0.48 9.72 9.36
C SER A 192 -0.72 8.79 9.15
N ASP A 193 -0.79 8.10 8.01
CA ASP A 193 -1.86 7.16 7.65
C ASP A 193 -1.79 5.83 8.43
N GLN A 194 -0.69 5.58 9.16
CA GLN A 194 -0.44 4.32 9.86
C GLN A 194 -0.59 4.42 11.39
N GLN A 195 -1.07 5.53 11.92
CA GLN A 195 -1.31 5.73 13.35
C GLN A 195 -2.80 5.78 13.67
#